data_c17ed37f1d854ec802439735fd5cfffb
#
_entry.id   c17ed37f1d854ec802439735fd5cfffb
#
_cell.length_a   1.000
_cell.length_b   1.000
_cell.length_c   1.000
_cell.angle_alpha   90.00
_cell.angle_beta   90.00
_cell.angle_gamma   90.00
#
_symmetry.space_group_name_H-M   'P 1'
#
loop_
_entity.id
_entity.type
_entity.pdbx_description
1 polymer ?
#
loop_
_entity_poly.entity_id
_entity_poly.type
_entity_poly.pdbx_seq_one_letter_code
_entity_poly.pdbx_strand_id
1 'polypeptide(L)'
;MREWLQGLPKHERRIIGIDVMTVQYRWPLGMPLVRNLGSALWEIRSALQNRIARTLFFVHEGEIVLLHGFIKKTRKTPTEDRALALQRKNAYLKTS
;
A
#
# COMPACT_ATOMS: atom_id res chain seq x y z
N MET A 1 6.60 -7.55 1.62
CA MET A 1 6.19 -6.58 0.58
C MET A 1 6.94 -6.78 -0.74
N ARG A 2 8.26 -6.81 -0.69
CA ARG A 2 9.08 -7.01 -1.87
C ARG A 2 8.75 -8.32 -2.61
N GLU A 3 8.57 -9.39 -1.85
CA GLU A 3 8.25 -10.70 -2.42
C GLU A 3 6.93 -10.69 -3.17
N TRP A 4 5.94 -10.00 -2.64
CA TRP A 4 4.65 -9.85 -3.30
C TRP A 4 4.81 -9.17 -4.66
N LEU A 5 5.57 -8.07 -4.71
CA LEU A 5 5.81 -7.36 -5.96
C LEU A 5 6.54 -8.22 -6.98
N GLN A 6 7.53 -8.98 -6.54
CA GLN A 6 8.29 -9.85 -7.43
C GLN A 6 7.46 -10.97 -8.04
N GLY A 7 6.38 -11.36 -7.37
CA GLY A 7 5.45 -12.37 -7.87
C GLY A 7 4.48 -11.86 -8.93
N LEU A 8 4.45 -10.55 -9.19
CA LEU A 8 3.53 -9.96 -10.16
C LEU A 8 4.18 -9.82 -11.53
N PRO A 9 3.38 -9.84 -12.62
CA PRO A 9 3.91 -9.54 -13.94
C PRO A 9 4.61 -8.18 -13.99
N LYS A 10 5.62 -8.06 -14.83
CA LYS A 10 6.46 -6.86 -14.91
C LYS A 10 5.65 -5.58 -15.13
N HIS A 11 4.66 -5.62 -16.03
CA HIS A 11 3.86 -4.44 -16.31
C HIS A 11 3.00 -4.02 -15.12
N GLU A 12 2.53 -4.98 -14.31
CA GLU A 12 1.77 -4.67 -13.09
C GLU A 12 2.67 -4.06 -12.02
N ARG A 13 3.87 -4.62 -11.84
CA ARG A 13 4.85 -4.05 -10.91
C ARG A 13 5.18 -2.61 -11.28
N ARG A 14 5.28 -2.32 -12.57
CA ARG A 14 5.58 -0.97 -13.05
C ARG A 14 4.47 0.01 -12.70
N ILE A 15 3.21 -0.38 -12.90
CA ILE A 15 2.06 0.45 -12.56
C ILE A 15 2.05 0.76 -11.05
N ILE A 16 2.22 -0.26 -10.24
CA ILE A 16 2.26 -0.10 -8.78
C ILE A 16 3.43 0.79 -8.37
N GLY A 17 4.59 0.58 -8.97
CA GLY A 17 5.78 1.40 -8.69
C GLY A 17 5.58 2.87 -9.01
N ILE A 18 4.94 3.16 -10.15
CA ILE A 18 4.63 4.54 -10.54
C ILE A 18 3.68 5.17 -9.52
N ASP A 19 2.65 4.44 -9.08
CA ASP A 19 1.70 4.94 -8.10
C ASP A 19 2.35 5.19 -6.75
N VAL A 20 3.23 4.29 -6.31
CA VAL A 20 3.99 4.47 -5.07
C VAL A 20 4.87 5.72 -5.15
N MET A 21 5.58 5.91 -6.25
CA MET A 21 6.41 7.10 -6.44
C MET A 21 5.58 8.38 -6.47
N THR A 22 4.42 8.34 -7.12
CA THR A 22 3.51 9.49 -7.15
C THR A 22 3.09 9.89 -5.75
N VAL A 23 2.74 8.91 -4.91
CA VAL A 23 2.37 9.18 -3.52
C VAL A 23 3.55 9.74 -2.75
N GLN A 24 4.74 9.18 -2.92
CA GLN A 24 5.94 9.64 -2.22
C GLN A 24 6.25 11.10 -2.55
N TYR A 25 6.16 11.49 -3.81
CA TYR A 25 6.49 12.85 -4.24
C TYR A 25 5.39 13.86 -3.97
N ARG A 26 4.14 13.44 -3.96
CA ARG A 26 2.99 14.34 -3.87
C ARG A 26 2.20 14.20 -2.58
N TRP A 27 2.74 13.50 -1.60
CA TRP A 27 2.08 13.36 -0.32
C TRP A 27 1.91 14.72 0.39
N PRO A 28 0.75 15.00 1.03
CA PRO A 28 -0.41 14.11 1.14
C PRO A 28 -1.33 14.13 -0.07
N LEU A 29 -1.90 12.97 -0.38
CA LEU A 29 -2.87 12.78 -1.45
C LEU A 29 -4.10 12.08 -0.92
N GLY A 30 -5.27 12.36 -1.55
CA GLY A 30 -6.52 11.70 -1.21
C GLY A 30 -7.03 10.79 -2.33
N MET A 31 -8.32 10.50 -2.26
CA MET A 31 -9.00 9.71 -3.29
C MET A 31 -8.87 10.40 -4.66
N PRO A 32 -8.87 9.63 -5.76
CA PRO A 32 -9.08 8.18 -5.80
C PRO A 32 -7.83 7.32 -5.55
N LEU A 33 -6.63 7.91 -5.60
CA LEU A 33 -5.39 7.13 -5.51
C LEU A 33 -5.11 6.62 -4.09
N VAL A 34 -5.32 7.46 -3.08
CA VAL A 34 -5.01 7.11 -1.69
C VAL A 34 -6.27 7.18 -0.83
N ARG A 35 -6.46 6.16 -0.01
CA ARG A 35 -7.57 6.07 0.94
C ARG A 35 -7.05 5.95 2.36
N ASN A 36 -7.65 6.71 3.28
CA ASN A 36 -7.33 6.62 4.70
C ASN A 36 -8.10 5.45 5.32
N LEU A 37 -7.39 4.53 5.96
CA LEU A 37 -7.99 3.37 6.60
C LEU A 37 -8.17 3.53 8.11
N GLY A 38 -7.71 4.64 8.68
CA GLY A 38 -7.67 4.82 10.13
C GLY A 38 -6.42 4.20 10.73
N SER A 39 -6.18 4.44 12.02
CA SER A 39 -5.00 3.93 12.74
C SER A 39 -3.68 4.32 12.08
N ALA A 40 -3.65 5.48 11.43
CA ALA A 40 -2.50 5.98 10.67
C ALA A 40 -2.08 5.04 9.53
N LEU A 41 -3.00 4.23 9.02
CA LEU A 41 -2.80 3.41 7.83
C LEU A 41 -3.45 4.05 6.61
N TRP A 42 -2.78 3.92 5.48
CA TRP A 42 -3.24 4.42 4.20
C TRP A 42 -3.15 3.33 3.16
N GLU A 43 -3.93 3.47 2.10
CA GLU A 43 -4.01 2.47 1.03
C GLU A 43 -3.82 3.14 -0.32
N ILE A 44 -2.86 2.67 -1.11
CA ILE A 44 -2.69 3.08 -2.51
C ILE A 44 -3.49 2.12 -3.36
N ARG A 45 -4.35 2.66 -4.22
CA ARG A 45 -5.19 1.87 -5.13
C ARG A 45 -4.61 1.95 -6.53
N SER A 46 -4.04 0.85 -7.00
CA SER A 46 -3.46 0.79 -8.33
C SER A 46 -4.38 0.03 -9.28
N ALA A 47 -4.84 0.71 -10.34
CA ALA A 47 -5.73 0.11 -11.33
C ALA A 47 -4.92 -0.71 -12.32
N LEU A 48 -5.10 -2.01 -12.30
CA LEU A 48 -4.52 -2.95 -13.25
C LEU A 48 -5.57 -3.29 -14.31
N GLN A 49 -5.21 -4.10 -15.28
CA GLN A 49 -6.10 -4.36 -16.42
C GLN A 49 -7.47 -4.92 -16.01
N ASN A 50 -7.50 -5.95 -15.16
CA ASN A 50 -8.73 -6.60 -14.75
C ASN A 50 -8.90 -6.68 -13.24
N ARG A 51 -8.11 -5.92 -12.48
CA ARG A 51 -8.12 -6.01 -11.03
C ARG A 51 -7.49 -4.78 -10.42
N ILE A 52 -7.68 -4.61 -9.12
CA ILE A 52 -7.11 -3.49 -8.38
C ILE A 52 -6.13 -4.03 -7.35
N ALA A 53 -4.89 -3.54 -7.41
CA ALA A 53 -3.89 -3.85 -6.39
C ALA A 53 -4.01 -2.81 -5.27
N ARG A 54 -3.81 -3.25 -4.05
CA ARG A 54 -3.82 -2.39 -2.87
C ARG A 54 -2.48 -2.50 -2.17
N THR A 55 -1.90 -1.34 -1.88
CA THR A 55 -0.63 -1.27 -1.14
C THR A 55 -0.88 -0.47 0.12
N LEU A 56 -0.70 -1.10 1.28
CA LEU A 56 -0.90 -0.45 2.57
C LEU A 56 0.40 0.14 3.05
N PHE A 57 0.34 1.36 3.57
CA PHE A 57 1.52 2.07 4.04
C PHE A 57 1.19 2.97 5.23
N PHE A 58 2.22 3.46 5.92
CA PHE A 58 2.10 4.55 6.86
C PHE A 58 3.23 5.55 6.62
N VAL A 59 3.11 6.71 7.21
CA VAL A 59 4.11 7.76 7.06
C VAL A 59 4.94 7.84 8.33
N HIS A 60 6.27 7.81 8.18
CA HIS A 60 7.19 7.89 9.29
C HIS A 60 8.34 8.83 8.92
N GLU A 61 8.53 9.88 9.71
CA GLU A 61 9.58 10.85 9.49
C GLU A 61 9.60 11.44 8.07
N GLY A 62 8.42 11.73 7.55
CA GLY A 62 8.26 12.34 6.23
C GLY A 62 8.35 11.38 5.06
N GLU A 63 8.51 10.09 5.31
CA GLU A 63 8.59 9.09 4.25
C GLU A 63 7.47 8.08 4.35
N ILE A 64 7.02 7.57 3.20
CA ILE A 64 6.06 6.49 3.18
C ILE A 64 6.79 5.17 3.39
N VAL A 65 6.22 4.32 4.25
CA VAL A 65 6.76 2.99 4.54
C VAL A 65 5.74 1.96 4.10
N LEU A 66 6.08 1.17 3.09
CA LEU A 66 5.20 0.15 2.55
C LEU A 66 5.15 -1.04 3.49
N LEU A 67 3.95 -1.50 3.81
CA LEU A 67 3.74 -2.55 4.80
C LEU A 67 3.25 -3.86 4.20
N HIS A 68 2.34 -3.80 3.24
CA HIS A 68 1.66 -4.99 2.74
C HIS A 68 0.99 -4.68 1.42
N GLY A 69 0.99 -5.66 0.52
CA GLY A 69 0.31 -5.53 -0.76
C GLY A 69 -0.56 -6.74 -1.02
N PHE A 70 -1.68 -6.54 -1.71
CA PHE A 70 -2.59 -7.61 -2.08
C PHE A 70 -3.45 -7.19 -3.26
N ILE A 71 -4.04 -8.19 -3.93
CA ILE A 71 -4.99 -7.94 -5.00
C ILE A 71 -6.38 -7.92 -4.38
N LYS A 72 -7.09 -6.84 -4.59
CA LYS A 72 -8.40 -6.66 -3.96
C LYS A 72 -9.48 -7.46 -4.68
N LYS A 73 -10.31 -8.15 -3.90
CA LYS A 73 -11.47 -8.88 -4.40
C LYS A 73 -12.79 -8.32 -3.89
N THR A 74 -12.74 -7.43 -2.90
CA THR A 74 -13.93 -6.85 -2.28
C THR A 74 -13.76 -5.34 -2.16
N ARG A 75 -14.85 -4.62 -1.83
CA ARG A 75 -14.80 -3.18 -1.66
C ARG A 75 -14.03 -2.75 -0.43
N LYS A 76 -14.16 -3.50 0.65
CA LYS A 76 -13.48 -3.19 1.90
C LYS A 76 -12.12 -3.84 1.95
N THR A 77 -11.18 -3.19 2.62
CA THR A 77 -9.90 -3.81 2.92
C THR A 77 -10.15 -4.97 3.88
N PRO A 78 -9.76 -6.20 3.51
CA PRO A 78 -9.99 -7.34 4.40
C PRO A 78 -9.33 -7.14 5.76
N THR A 79 -10.00 -7.60 6.80
CA THR A 79 -9.52 -7.47 8.18
C THR A 79 -8.14 -8.10 8.35
N GLU A 80 -7.91 -9.23 7.70
CA GLU A 80 -6.63 -9.95 7.78
C GLU A 80 -5.47 -9.14 7.21
N ASP A 81 -5.69 -8.51 6.05
CA ASP A 81 -4.67 -7.69 5.41
C ASP A 81 -4.37 -6.45 6.24
N ARG A 82 -5.40 -5.85 6.81
CA ARG A 82 -5.27 -4.69 7.67
C ARG A 82 -4.52 -5.03 8.95
N ALA A 83 -4.86 -6.16 9.57
CA ALA A 83 -4.19 -6.62 10.79
C ALA A 83 -2.72 -6.90 10.55
N LEU A 84 -2.39 -7.53 9.42
CA LEU A 84 -1.01 -7.80 9.04
C LEU A 84 -0.22 -6.49 8.84
N ALA A 85 -0.83 -5.51 8.18
CA ALA A 85 -0.19 -4.21 7.99
C ALA A 85 0.08 -3.52 9.34
N LEU A 86 -0.88 -3.56 10.26
CA LEU A 86 -0.69 -3.00 11.60
C LEU A 86 0.43 -3.70 12.35
N GLN A 87 0.49 -5.01 12.27
CA GLN A 87 1.55 -5.80 12.89
C GLN A 87 2.92 -5.39 12.36
N ARG A 88 3.04 -5.25 11.04
CA ARG A 88 4.30 -4.85 10.40
C ARG A 88 4.68 -3.42 10.76
N LYS A 89 3.70 -2.52 10.84
CA LYS A 89 3.92 -1.15 11.27
C LYS A 89 4.51 -1.11 12.67
N ASN A 90 3.91 -1.86 13.60
CA ASN A 90 4.39 -1.92 14.98
C ASN A 90 5.80 -2.49 15.06
N ALA A 91 6.09 -3.53 14.29
CA ALA A 91 7.43 -4.11 14.22
C ALA A 91 8.45 -3.10 13.69
N TYR A 92 8.09 -2.35 12.65
CA TYR A 92 8.95 -1.31 12.09
C TYR A 92 9.28 -0.25 13.13
N LEU A 93 8.26 0.22 13.85
CA LEU A 93 8.44 1.28 14.85
C LEU A 93 9.31 0.82 16.03
N LYS A 94 9.30 -0.46 16.36
CA LYS A 94 10.14 -1.01 17.43
C LYS A 94 11.61 -1.07 17.05
N THR A 95 11.90 -1.20 15.76
CA THR A 95 13.28 -1.37 15.28
C THR A 95 13.90 -0.09 14.74
N SER A 96 13.13 0.98 14.64
CA SER A 96 13.63 2.24 14.07
C SER A 96 14.11 3.25 15.12
#